data_b523300add9eb89c7a8328853bda487d
#
_entry.id   b523300add9eb89c7a8328853bda487d
#
_cell.length_a   1.000
_cell.length_b   1.000
_cell.length_c   1.000
_cell.angle_alpha   90.00
_cell.angle_beta   90.00
_cell.angle_gamma   90.00
#
_symmetry.space_group_name_H-M   'P 1'
#
loop_
_entity.id
_entity.type
_entity.pdbx_description
1 polymer ?
#
loop_
_entity_poly.entity_id
_entity_poly.type
_entity_poly.pdbx_seq_one_letter_code
_entity_poly.pdbx_strand_id
1 'polypeptide(L)'
;MELKIFRDALPAAGASCTLKAELPLETEILISDYLPPVFKLVKCFVRPVVLQKQLQPGRLTLDGYLRCTVYYQGEDGAGLCQTEQKLPFTKTLELPEFPFTAWAAQVEGQTEYVNCRVVNPHRIEARGAFGLVVSVHAQNKTELITALSEGGIEQKFTTITGVRRAAVLEKLITVEGELALETAPAAVLDFSGTAEVRELKVLRGKAVAKGEIKGQCAWRAEGETSLRSTSITLPFNQVLDAEGLSEDCRCLCVVEPTGFTLAQGEGDTSGPGTLTVTAMLRLRGWRPYQLQCVTDAFSTKFETTQTMRNILSERIVCPLSASATLKGSGALPDAGAKVLACFASFGPAQLAFQNGRWNLTARVTVTAFAENTLAELESYEKTLEMDLALDTTLPETADLYPECWLSVEDLQCTAQGGALEVTVTARVEGTILERCTTACVESIALGEPLTPADPEISLRVYYAQAGEQLFEIARRFSVSPGQMLAANDLPEGTETLTAPRRLLVPGG
;
A
#
# COMPACT_ATOMS: atom_id res chain seq x y z
N MET A 1 1.88 27.60 -43.96
CA MET A 1 0.68 26.93 -43.39
C MET A 1 1.08 26.52 -42.02
N GLU A 2 0.37 26.97 -40.99
CA GLU A 2 0.78 26.72 -39.58
C GLU A 2 0.19 25.38 -39.09
N LEU A 3 1.01 24.54 -38.51
CA LEU A 3 0.59 23.26 -37.94
C LEU A 3 -0.30 23.47 -36.71
N LYS A 4 -1.50 22.92 -36.72
CA LYS A 4 -2.38 22.94 -35.55
C LYS A 4 -2.14 21.75 -34.67
N ILE A 5 -1.83 22.01 -33.40
CA ILE A 5 -1.51 20.99 -32.37
C ILE A 5 -2.64 20.99 -31.32
N PHE A 6 -3.32 19.87 -31.19
CA PHE A 6 -4.33 19.66 -30.16
C PHE A 6 -3.68 18.93 -28.96
N ARG A 7 -3.95 19.45 -27.77
CA ARG A 7 -3.40 18.90 -26.53
C ARG A 7 -4.51 18.60 -25.54
N ASP A 8 -4.33 17.57 -24.76
CA ASP A 8 -5.16 17.26 -23.60
C ASP A 8 -4.29 16.88 -22.40
N ALA A 9 -4.85 17.00 -21.22
CA ALA A 9 -4.13 16.78 -19.97
C ALA A 9 -4.39 15.38 -19.44
N LEU A 10 -3.32 14.60 -19.26
CA LEU A 10 -3.32 13.28 -18.70
C LEU A 10 -2.86 13.33 -17.22
N PRO A 11 -3.54 12.63 -16.30
CA PRO A 11 -2.97 12.31 -15.01
C PRO A 11 -1.86 11.25 -15.20
N ALA A 12 -0.62 11.70 -15.26
CA ALA A 12 0.53 10.79 -15.36
C ALA A 12 0.98 10.32 -13.99
N ALA A 13 1.53 9.11 -13.91
CA ALA A 13 2.31 8.69 -12.76
C ALA A 13 3.49 9.65 -12.60
N GLY A 14 3.60 10.25 -11.44
CA GLY A 14 4.69 11.15 -11.10
C GLY A 14 5.84 10.40 -10.44
N ALA A 15 6.59 11.13 -9.63
CA ALA A 15 7.69 10.55 -8.87
C ALA A 15 7.19 9.52 -7.86
N SER A 16 7.97 8.46 -7.71
CA SER A 16 7.83 7.48 -6.65
C SER A 16 9.17 7.32 -5.97
N CYS A 17 9.18 7.36 -4.65
CA CYS A 17 10.38 7.17 -3.87
C CYS A 17 10.07 6.41 -2.59
N THR A 18 11.03 5.62 -2.14
CA THR A 18 11.00 4.95 -0.84
C THR A 18 12.12 5.50 0.01
N LEU A 19 11.77 5.98 1.18
CA LEU A 19 12.68 6.57 2.15
C LEU A 19 12.72 5.74 3.41
N LYS A 20 13.89 5.73 4.05
CA LYS A 20 14.07 5.16 5.38
C LYS A 20 14.35 6.28 6.36
N ALA A 21 13.75 6.23 7.51
CA ALA A 21 13.99 7.17 8.59
C ALA A 21 14.07 6.43 9.92
N GLU A 22 14.81 6.99 10.85
CA GLU A 22 14.93 6.48 12.20
C GLU A 22 14.34 7.51 13.17
N LEU A 23 13.57 6.99 14.12
CA LEU A 23 13.04 7.74 15.26
C LEU A 23 13.77 7.26 16.51
N PRO A 24 14.44 8.13 17.25
CA PRO A 24 15.01 7.76 18.52
C PRO A 24 13.90 7.45 19.53
N LEU A 25 14.07 6.37 20.26
CA LEU A 25 13.23 6.02 21.38
C LEU A 25 14.03 6.25 22.66
N GLU A 26 13.66 7.24 23.42
CA GLU A 26 14.21 7.49 24.76
C GLU A 26 13.08 8.02 25.62
N THR A 27 12.59 7.19 26.56
CA THR A 27 11.49 7.56 27.42
C THR A 27 11.55 6.82 28.75
N GLU A 28 10.98 7.45 29.78
CA GLU A 28 10.69 6.81 31.05
C GLU A 28 9.19 6.48 31.10
N ILE A 29 8.88 5.22 31.38
CA ILE A 29 7.53 4.73 31.53
C ILE A 29 7.25 4.57 33.02
N LEU A 30 6.30 5.34 33.51
CA LEU A 30 5.90 5.33 34.90
C LEU A 30 4.77 4.33 35.10
N ILE A 31 4.92 3.47 36.10
CA ILE A 31 3.88 2.55 36.57
C ILE A 31 3.03 3.31 37.59
N SER A 32 1.76 3.46 37.27
CA SER A 32 0.81 4.16 38.15
C SER A 32 0.61 3.40 39.48
N ASP A 33 0.37 4.12 40.56
CA ASP A 33 0.24 3.56 41.92
C ASP A 33 -0.91 2.54 42.06
N TYR A 34 -1.89 2.55 41.15
CA TYR A 34 -2.95 1.56 41.12
C TYR A 34 -2.59 0.28 40.37
N LEU A 35 -1.42 0.25 39.69
CA LEU A 35 -0.90 -0.94 39.06
C LEU A 35 0.14 -1.63 39.94
N PRO A 36 0.23 -2.99 39.92
CA PRO A 36 1.23 -3.69 40.67
C PRO A 36 2.65 -3.24 40.30
N PRO A 37 3.57 -3.15 41.31
CA PRO A 37 4.98 -2.86 41.02
C PRO A 37 5.62 -3.91 40.10
N VAL A 38 6.66 -3.53 39.40
CA VAL A 38 7.35 -4.41 38.46
C VAL A 38 8.27 -5.37 39.16
N PHE A 39 7.97 -6.67 39.05
CA PHE A 39 8.90 -7.73 39.44
C PHE A 39 9.87 -8.08 38.30
N LYS A 40 9.35 -8.37 37.11
CA LYS A 40 10.14 -8.78 35.94
C LYS A 40 9.56 -8.19 34.65
N LEU A 41 10.39 -7.58 33.83
CA LEU A 41 10.00 -7.14 32.51
C LEU A 41 9.85 -8.36 31.58
N VAL A 42 8.73 -8.45 30.86
CA VAL A 42 8.47 -9.52 29.87
C VAL A 42 8.79 -9.04 28.45
N LYS A 43 8.15 -7.95 28.00
CA LYS A 43 8.34 -7.43 26.64
C LYS A 43 7.90 -5.98 26.52
N CYS A 44 8.56 -5.24 25.63
CA CYS A 44 8.12 -3.93 25.20
C CYS A 44 7.85 -3.98 23.68
N PHE A 45 6.63 -3.61 23.28
CA PHE A 45 6.27 -3.41 21.88
C PHE A 45 6.25 -1.91 21.57
N VAL A 46 6.78 -1.55 20.42
CA VAL A 46 6.74 -0.18 19.92
C VAL A 46 6.07 -0.19 18.55
N ARG A 47 5.04 0.63 18.38
CA ARG A 47 4.30 0.76 17.12
C ARG A 47 4.11 2.24 16.76
N PRO A 48 4.31 2.65 15.51
CA PRO A 48 4.04 4.01 15.09
C PRO A 48 2.54 4.18 14.82
N VAL A 49 2.01 5.29 15.29
CA VAL A 49 0.68 5.78 14.91
C VAL A 49 0.87 7.12 14.23
N VAL A 50 0.80 7.14 12.91
CA VAL A 50 0.92 8.36 12.11
C VAL A 50 -0.46 9.00 12.02
N LEU A 51 -0.58 10.21 12.57
CA LEU A 51 -1.85 10.95 12.60
C LEU A 51 -2.00 11.85 11.38
N GLN A 52 -0.89 12.43 10.92
CA GLN A 52 -0.91 13.39 9.82
C GLN A 52 0.31 13.19 8.91
N LYS A 53 0.08 13.39 7.63
CA LYS A 53 1.10 13.38 6.58
C LYS A 53 0.94 14.65 5.75
N GLN A 54 2.01 15.42 5.60
CA GLN A 54 2.00 16.65 4.82
C GLN A 54 3.12 16.61 3.79
N LEU A 55 2.74 16.52 2.51
CA LEU A 55 3.68 16.62 1.40
C LEU A 55 3.77 18.06 0.92
N GLN A 56 4.99 18.56 0.84
CA GLN A 56 5.35 19.85 0.26
C GLN A 56 6.48 19.64 -0.75
N PRO A 57 6.74 20.58 -1.67
CA PRO A 57 7.91 20.48 -2.55
C PRO A 57 9.18 20.23 -1.77
N GLY A 58 9.90 19.15 -2.12
CA GLY A 58 11.16 18.76 -1.49
C GLY A 58 11.06 18.13 -0.10
N ARG A 59 9.89 17.98 0.52
CA ARG A 59 9.77 17.41 1.87
C ARG A 59 8.43 16.75 2.20
N LEU A 60 8.48 15.72 3.02
CA LEU A 60 7.33 15.08 3.64
C LEU A 60 7.46 15.20 5.16
N THR A 61 6.46 15.76 5.82
CA THR A 61 6.37 15.79 7.28
C THR A 61 5.37 14.77 7.77
N LEU A 62 5.77 13.99 8.76
CA LEU A 62 4.98 12.98 9.44
C LEU A 62 4.81 13.41 10.90
N ASP A 63 3.57 13.52 11.34
CA ASP A 63 3.22 13.80 12.74
C ASP A 63 2.47 12.60 13.34
N GLY A 64 2.83 12.22 14.56
CA GLY A 64 2.21 11.09 15.21
C GLY A 64 2.83 10.79 16.57
N TYR A 65 2.72 9.55 17.01
CA TYR A 65 3.37 9.06 18.22
C TYR A 65 3.82 7.61 18.08
N LEU A 66 4.88 7.27 18.80
CA LEU A 66 5.24 5.88 19.06
C LEU A 66 4.44 5.41 20.26
N ARG A 67 3.65 4.36 20.07
CA ARG A 67 2.93 3.68 21.12
C ARG A 67 3.84 2.60 21.72
N CYS A 68 4.31 2.84 22.93
CA CYS A 68 5.14 1.92 23.68
C CYS A 68 4.26 1.14 24.66
N THR A 69 4.04 -0.15 24.41
CA THR A 69 3.24 -1.03 25.27
C THR A 69 4.19 -1.99 26.00
N VAL A 70 4.25 -1.90 27.31
CA VAL A 70 5.12 -2.70 28.15
C VAL A 70 4.31 -3.74 28.90
N TYR A 71 4.72 -4.99 28.75
CA TYR A 71 4.21 -6.13 29.50
C TYR A 71 5.24 -6.55 30.53
N TYR A 72 4.79 -6.74 31.76
CA TYR A 72 5.64 -7.10 32.87
C TYR A 72 4.92 -8.04 33.84
N GLN A 73 5.69 -8.79 34.60
CA GLN A 73 5.19 -9.56 35.75
C GLN A 73 5.16 -8.63 36.95
N GLY A 74 4.00 -8.50 37.59
CA GLY A 74 3.88 -7.73 38.84
C GLY A 74 4.43 -8.46 40.03
N GLU A 75 4.78 -7.71 41.11
CA GLU A 75 5.13 -8.24 42.41
C GLU A 75 3.94 -8.95 43.07
N ASP A 76 4.20 -9.70 44.17
CA ASP A 76 3.20 -10.36 45.03
C ASP A 76 2.24 -11.29 44.28
N GLY A 77 2.71 -11.92 43.20
CA GLY A 77 1.91 -12.87 42.41
C GLY A 77 0.86 -12.21 41.54
N ALA A 78 0.98 -10.91 41.26
CA ALA A 78 0.02 -10.17 40.44
C ALA A 78 -0.07 -10.64 38.98
N GLY A 79 0.81 -11.56 38.52
CA GLY A 79 0.78 -12.13 37.16
C GLY A 79 1.15 -11.13 36.07
N LEU A 80 0.62 -11.33 34.87
CA LEU A 80 0.90 -10.45 33.73
C LEU A 80 0.18 -9.11 33.90
N CYS A 81 0.92 -8.02 33.75
CA CYS A 81 0.48 -6.65 33.82
C CYS A 81 0.89 -5.91 32.54
N GLN A 82 0.19 -4.82 32.23
CA GLN A 82 0.45 -4.00 31.04
C GLN A 82 0.37 -2.53 31.39
N THR A 83 1.26 -1.73 30.78
CA THR A 83 1.19 -0.27 30.80
C THR A 83 1.52 0.29 29.41
N GLU A 84 1.05 1.48 29.11
CA GLU A 84 1.24 2.11 27.81
C GLU A 84 1.75 3.55 27.97
N GLN A 85 2.71 3.92 27.11
CA GLN A 85 3.21 5.28 26.97
C GLN A 85 3.15 5.70 25.51
N LYS A 86 2.64 6.91 25.25
CA LYS A 86 2.65 7.53 23.92
C LYS A 86 3.77 8.55 23.84
N LEU A 87 4.72 8.34 22.93
CA LEU A 87 5.84 9.23 22.68
C LEU A 87 5.59 10.01 21.39
N PRO A 88 5.22 11.30 21.43
CA PRO A 88 4.93 12.08 20.23
C PRO A 88 6.19 12.28 19.39
N PHE A 89 6.03 12.30 18.07
CA PHE A 89 7.10 12.64 17.13
C PHE A 89 6.59 13.53 15.99
N THR A 90 7.49 14.36 15.49
CA THR A 90 7.38 15.03 14.19
C THR A 90 8.64 14.71 13.42
N LYS A 91 8.51 14.06 12.26
CA LYS A 91 9.64 13.68 11.41
C LYS A 91 9.49 14.30 10.02
N THR A 92 10.47 15.12 9.64
CA THR A 92 10.58 15.66 8.28
C THR A 92 11.58 14.83 7.48
N LEU A 93 11.16 14.41 6.29
CA LEU A 93 11.94 13.65 5.33
C LEU A 93 12.19 14.52 4.10
N GLU A 94 13.42 14.58 3.64
CA GLU A 94 13.78 15.26 2.40
C GLU A 94 13.43 14.38 1.21
N LEU A 95 12.80 14.97 0.21
CA LEU A 95 12.38 14.35 -1.04
C LEU A 95 13.02 15.10 -2.21
N PRO A 96 13.26 14.43 -3.35
CA PRO A 96 13.47 15.14 -4.59
C PRO A 96 12.29 16.07 -4.87
N GLU A 97 12.55 17.25 -5.38
CA GLU A 97 11.47 18.13 -5.81
C GLU A 97 10.78 17.54 -7.04
N PHE A 98 9.47 17.41 -6.99
CA PHE A 98 8.64 16.98 -8.11
C PHE A 98 7.28 17.66 -8.06
N PRO A 99 6.69 17.99 -9.22
CA PRO A 99 5.34 18.49 -9.27
C PRO A 99 4.34 17.38 -8.97
N PHE A 100 3.27 17.70 -8.25
CA PHE A 100 2.19 16.75 -7.97
C PHE A 100 0.82 17.44 -7.93
N THR A 101 -0.20 16.71 -8.33
CA THR A 101 -1.62 17.09 -8.20
C THR A 101 -2.37 16.17 -7.26
N ALA A 102 -1.87 14.95 -7.08
CA ALA A 102 -2.34 13.98 -6.11
C ALA A 102 -1.15 13.14 -5.61
N TRP A 103 -1.24 12.63 -4.40
CA TRP A 103 -0.21 11.79 -3.81
C TRP A 103 -0.77 10.84 -2.77
N ALA A 104 -0.03 9.77 -2.49
CA ALA A 104 -0.26 8.88 -1.36
C ALA A 104 1.09 8.56 -0.71
N ALA A 105 1.12 8.42 0.60
CA ALA A 105 2.27 7.91 1.32
C ALA A 105 1.84 6.74 2.20
N GLN A 106 2.51 5.61 2.05
CA GLN A 106 2.42 4.45 2.93
C GLN A 106 3.57 4.52 3.91
N VAL A 107 3.28 4.39 5.19
CA VAL A 107 4.28 4.41 6.26
C VAL A 107 4.20 3.08 6.99
N GLU A 108 5.29 2.35 6.98
CA GLU A 108 5.45 1.07 7.66
C GLU A 108 6.53 1.22 8.73
N GLY A 109 6.30 0.58 9.86
CA GLY A 109 7.22 0.65 10.98
C GLY A 109 7.98 -0.65 11.17
N GLN A 110 9.25 -0.55 11.53
CA GLN A 110 10.08 -1.68 11.88
C GLN A 110 10.87 -1.35 13.15
N THR A 111 10.75 -2.19 14.18
CA THR A 111 11.61 -2.06 15.34
C THR A 111 13.03 -2.45 14.97
N GLU A 112 13.95 -1.50 15.05
CA GLU A 112 15.38 -1.78 14.84
C GLU A 112 15.95 -2.44 16.09
N TYR A 113 15.86 -1.77 17.21
CA TYR A 113 16.13 -2.35 18.52
C TYR A 113 15.42 -1.56 19.62
N VAL A 114 14.95 -2.25 20.64
CA VAL A 114 14.37 -1.67 21.85
C VAL A 114 14.96 -2.38 23.06
N ASN A 115 15.60 -1.61 23.91
CA ASN A 115 16.11 -2.08 25.19
C ASN A 115 15.32 -1.41 26.32
N CYS A 116 14.69 -2.22 27.14
CA CYS A 116 13.94 -1.74 28.29
C CYS A 116 14.58 -2.31 29.56
N ARG A 117 14.71 -1.48 30.57
CA ARG A 117 15.21 -1.91 31.90
C ARG A 117 14.35 -1.35 33.01
N VAL A 118 14.17 -2.13 34.03
CA VAL A 118 13.54 -1.70 35.27
C VAL A 118 14.55 -0.86 36.06
N VAL A 119 14.23 0.41 36.32
CA VAL A 119 15.04 1.33 37.12
C VAL A 119 14.68 1.18 38.60
N ASN A 120 13.38 1.10 38.86
CA ASN A 120 12.81 0.78 40.16
C ASN A 120 11.41 0.15 39.94
N PRO A 121 10.72 -0.38 40.97
CA PRO A 121 9.44 -1.07 40.82
C PRO A 121 8.34 -0.25 40.16
N HIS A 122 8.44 1.07 40.12
CA HIS A 122 7.46 2.00 39.48
C HIS A 122 8.01 2.74 38.26
N ARG A 123 9.23 2.38 37.75
CA ARG A 123 9.84 3.08 36.65
C ARG A 123 10.64 2.15 35.73
N ILE A 124 10.27 2.18 34.45
CA ILE A 124 10.95 1.47 33.36
C ILE A 124 11.55 2.51 32.43
N GLU A 125 12.82 2.36 32.08
CA GLU A 125 13.49 3.12 31.05
C GLU A 125 13.46 2.34 29.74
N ALA A 126 12.99 2.97 28.67
CA ALA A 126 13.00 2.42 27.32
C ALA A 126 13.93 3.25 26.43
N ARG A 127 14.92 2.59 25.83
CA ARG A 127 15.86 3.19 24.89
C ARG A 127 15.95 2.34 23.62
N GLY A 128 16.05 3.00 22.47
CA GLY A 128 16.18 2.28 21.22
C GLY A 128 16.07 3.15 20.00
N ALA A 129 15.85 2.49 18.88
CA ALA A 129 15.58 3.13 17.60
C ALA A 129 14.43 2.39 16.91
N PHE A 130 13.54 3.18 16.32
CA PHE A 130 12.41 2.69 15.54
C PHE A 130 12.55 3.16 14.09
N GLY A 131 12.65 2.22 13.16
CA GLY A 131 12.74 2.49 11.73
C GLY A 131 11.37 2.75 11.13
N LEU A 132 11.31 3.75 10.23
CA LEU A 132 10.17 3.99 9.36
C LEU A 132 10.59 3.76 7.91
N VAL A 133 9.82 3.00 7.18
CA VAL A 133 9.89 2.88 5.72
C VAL A 133 8.71 3.64 5.14
N VAL A 134 8.99 4.64 4.33
CA VAL A 134 7.99 5.55 3.77
C VAL A 134 8.03 5.49 2.27
N SER A 135 6.98 4.95 1.65
CA SER A 135 6.81 4.90 0.20
C SER A 135 5.86 6.00 -0.24
N VAL A 136 6.34 6.93 -1.07
CA VAL A 136 5.56 8.04 -1.62
C VAL A 136 5.31 7.79 -3.09
N HIS A 137 4.04 7.88 -3.49
CA HIS A 137 3.59 7.79 -4.87
C HIS A 137 2.84 9.07 -5.24
N ALA A 138 3.38 9.82 -6.17
CA ALA A 138 2.77 11.06 -6.64
C ALA A 138 2.18 10.88 -8.04
N GLN A 139 1.16 11.65 -8.36
CA GLN A 139 0.63 11.81 -9.70
C GLN A 139 0.72 13.27 -10.10
N ASN A 140 1.02 13.53 -11.37
CA ASN A 140 1.11 14.86 -11.95
C ASN A 140 0.19 14.99 -13.15
N LYS A 141 -0.10 16.24 -13.52
CA LYS A 141 -0.82 16.58 -14.73
C LYS A 141 0.18 16.84 -15.86
N THR A 142 0.10 16.05 -16.92
CA THR A 142 1.00 16.16 -18.08
C THR A 142 0.15 16.42 -19.33
N GLU A 143 0.53 17.42 -20.11
CA GLU A 143 -0.10 17.67 -21.41
C GLU A 143 0.48 16.75 -22.48
N LEU A 144 -0.38 16.17 -23.29
CA LEU A 144 -0.05 15.31 -24.42
C LEU A 144 -0.64 15.84 -25.71
N ILE A 145 0.07 15.61 -26.81
CA ILE A 145 -0.49 15.84 -28.15
C ILE A 145 -1.46 14.71 -28.47
N THR A 146 -2.72 15.08 -28.64
CA THR A 146 -3.82 14.14 -28.93
C THR A 146 -4.15 14.08 -30.41
N ALA A 147 -3.87 15.15 -31.16
CA ALA A 147 -4.03 15.19 -32.59
C ALA A 147 -3.21 16.32 -33.21
N LEU A 148 -2.90 16.17 -34.48
CA LEU A 148 -2.25 17.17 -35.31
C LEU A 148 -3.11 17.39 -36.57
N SER A 149 -3.17 18.60 -37.08
CA SER A 149 -3.84 18.86 -38.33
C SER A 149 -3.10 19.87 -39.18
N GLU A 150 -3.38 19.85 -40.48
CA GLU A 150 -2.76 20.66 -41.53
C GLU A 150 -1.34 20.20 -41.88
N GLY A 151 -0.73 20.82 -42.90
CA GLY A 151 0.65 20.50 -43.29
C GLY A 151 0.88 19.12 -43.92
N GLY A 152 -0.17 18.37 -44.29
CA GLY A 152 -0.02 17.01 -44.83
C GLY A 152 0.54 16.02 -43.79
N ILE A 153 0.12 16.17 -42.52
CA ILE A 153 0.60 15.35 -41.40
C ILE A 153 -0.09 13.99 -41.40
N GLU A 154 0.74 12.98 -41.37
CA GLU A 154 0.39 11.60 -41.07
C GLU A 154 0.79 11.30 -39.61
N GLN A 155 -0.07 10.61 -38.87
CA GLN A 155 0.14 10.41 -37.42
C GLN A 155 -0.23 8.98 -36.98
N LYS A 156 0.58 8.46 -36.06
CA LYS A 156 0.33 7.20 -35.40
C LYS A 156 -0.17 7.45 -33.99
N PHE A 157 -1.19 6.71 -33.58
CA PHE A 157 -1.82 6.88 -32.28
C PHE A 157 -1.63 5.66 -31.41
N THR A 158 -1.65 5.89 -30.12
CA THR A 158 -1.89 4.85 -29.13
C THR A 158 -2.88 5.33 -28.08
N THR A 159 -3.56 4.40 -27.44
CA THR A 159 -4.46 4.70 -26.33
C THR A 159 -3.76 4.36 -25.02
N ILE A 160 -3.51 5.38 -24.21
CA ILE A 160 -3.04 5.20 -22.83
C ILE A 160 -4.27 4.94 -21.97
N THR A 161 -4.29 3.78 -21.30
CA THR A 161 -5.28 3.43 -20.30
C THR A 161 -4.62 3.40 -18.93
N GLY A 162 -5.29 3.96 -17.94
CA GLY A 162 -4.72 4.01 -16.60
C GLY A 162 -5.74 4.39 -15.54
N VAL A 163 -5.24 4.63 -14.34
CA VAL A 163 -6.01 5.13 -13.21
C VAL A 163 -5.39 6.39 -12.65
N ARG A 164 -6.24 7.33 -12.24
CA ARG A 164 -5.82 8.49 -11.44
C ARG A 164 -6.31 8.34 -10.01
N ARG A 165 -5.55 8.84 -9.06
CA ARG A 165 -5.95 8.91 -7.66
C ARG A 165 -7.10 9.92 -7.52
N ALA A 166 -8.25 9.43 -7.11
CA ALA A 166 -9.46 10.21 -6.88
C ALA A 166 -9.63 10.53 -5.39
N ALA A 167 -9.17 9.63 -4.51
CA ALA A 167 -9.20 9.85 -3.07
C ALA A 167 -8.03 9.16 -2.39
N VAL A 168 -7.42 9.86 -1.45
CA VAL A 168 -6.46 9.34 -0.48
C VAL A 168 -6.84 9.94 0.86
N LEU A 169 -7.49 9.14 1.72
CA LEU A 169 -7.97 9.60 3.01
C LEU A 169 -7.54 8.62 4.10
N GLU A 170 -7.05 9.16 5.19
CA GLU A 170 -6.78 8.43 6.42
C GLU A 170 -7.45 9.17 7.58
N LYS A 171 -8.21 8.45 8.38
CA LYS A 171 -9.00 9.01 9.48
C LYS A 171 -8.94 8.09 10.68
N LEU A 172 -8.57 8.65 11.82
CA LEU A 172 -8.73 7.97 13.09
C LEU A 172 -10.21 7.96 13.47
N ILE A 173 -10.76 6.79 13.72
CA ILE A 173 -12.15 6.60 14.17
C ILE A 173 -12.16 5.96 15.55
N THR A 174 -13.22 6.22 16.29
CA THR A 174 -13.48 5.61 17.59
C THR A 174 -14.77 4.82 17.50
N VAL A 175 -14.74 3.58 17.97
CA VAL A 175 -15.91 2.71 17.99
C VAL A 175 -16.09 2.19 19.41
N GLU A 176 -17.28 2.31 19.94
CA GLU A 176 -17.60 1.97 21.32
C GLU A 176 -18.64 0.85 21.40
N GLY A 177 -18.55 0.06 22.44
CA GLY A 177 -19.55 -0.95 22.75
C GLY A 177 -19.43 -1.46 24.16
N GLU A 178 -20.51 -2.05 24.62
CA GLU A 178 -20.59 -2.65 25.96
C GLU A 178 -19.84 -3.99 25.96
N LEU A 179 -18.91 -4.14 26.91
CA LEU A 179 -18.22 -5.38 27.18
C LEU A 179 -18.80 -5.98 28.47
N ALA A 180 -19.60 -7.03 28.33
CA ALA A 180 -20.15 -7.74 29.46
C ALA A 180 -19.05 -8.63 30.08
N LEU A 181 -18.58 -8.27 31.26
CA LEU A 181 -17.64 -9.06 32.05
C LEU A 181 -18.39 -9.74 33.21
N GLU A 182 -18.06 -10.99 33.46
CA GLU A 182 -18.69 -11.75 34.55
C GLU A 182 -18.32 -11.21 35.94
N THR A 183 -17.16 -10.60 36.06
CA THR A 183 -16.64 -10.01 37.30
C THR A 183 -15.87 -8.74 36.95
N ALA A 184 -15.64 -7.86 37.94
CA ALA A 184 -14.83 -6.69 37.75
C ALA A 184 -13.41 -7.06 37.30
N PRO A 185 -12.86 -6.43 36.26
CA PRO A 185 -11.48 -6.66 35.85
C PRO A 185 -10.52 -5.93 36.77
N ALA A 186 -9.55 -6.65 37.33
CA ALA A 186 -8.41 -6.03 38.01
C ALA A 186 -7.44 -5.39 37.01
N ALA A 187 -7.34 -5.94 35.79
CA ALA A 187 -6.54 -5.41 34.70
C ALA A 187 -7.11 -5.84 33.34
N VAL A 188 -7.10 -4.92 32.38
CA VAL A 188 -7.32 -5.22 30.96
C VAL A 188 -5.96 -5.17 30.27
N LEU A 189 -5.58 -6.26 29.63
CA LEU A 189 -4.22 -6.49 29.18
C LEU A 189 -4.06 -6.27 27.68
N ASP A 190 -5.05 -6.68 26.90
CA ASP A 190 -4.98 -6.53 25.46
C ASP A 190 -6.37 -6.59 24.81
N PHE A 191 -6.46 -5.96 23.65
CA PHE A 191 -7.53 -6.15 22.70
C PHE A 191 -6.90 -6.56 21.37
N SER A 192 -7.12 -7.79 20.96
CA SER A 192 -6.77 -8.29 19.64
C SER A 192 -8.02 -8.35 18.79
N GLY A 193 -7.99 -7.69 17.63
CA GLY A 193 -9.19 -7.64 16.77
C GLY A 193 -8.86 -7.30 15.33
N THR A 194 -9.77 -7.73 14.45
CA THR A 194 -9.76 -7.42 13.03
C THR A 194 -10.99 -6.62 12.68
N ALA A 195 -10.87 -5.72 11.72
CA ALA A 195 -11.99 -4.98 11.19
C ALA A 195 -12.33 -5.49 9.80
N GLU A 196 -13.61 -5.63 9.53
CA GLU A 196 -14.16 -6.01 8.23
C GLU A 196 -15.09 -4.91 7.72
N VAL A 197 -14.77 -4.34 6.56
CA VAL A 197 -15.65 -3.42 5.83
C VAL A 197 -16.63 -4.27 5.02
N ARG A 198 -17.90 -4.33 5.45
CA ARG A 198 -18.94 -5.13 4.79
C ARG A 198 -19.61 -4.42 3.62
N GLU A 199 -19.72 -3.10 3.72
CA GLU A 199 -20.35 -2.28 2.69
C GLU A 199 -19.52 -1.00 2.51
N LEU A 200 -19.11 -0.74 1.27
CA LEU A 200 -18.52 0.52 0.85
C LEU A 200 -19.37 1.13 -0.26
N LYS A 201 -20.17 2.14 0.06
CA LYS A 201 -20.98 2.87 -0.90
C LYS A 201 -20.27 4.15 -1.31
N VAL A 202 -19.93 4.23 -2.60
CA VAL A 202 -19.27 5.41 -3.19
C VAL A 202 -20.34 6.30 -3.81
N LEU A 203 -20.27 7.59 -3.49
CA LEU A 203 -21.14 8.64 -3.99
C LEU A 203 -20.29 9.79 -4.50
N ARG A 204 -20.90 10.74 -5.20
CA ARG A 204 -20.17 11.94 -5.64
C ARG A 204 -19.70 12.75 -4.43
N GLY A 205 -18.37 12.92 -4.31
CA GLY A 205 -17.72 13.69 -3.27
C GLY A 205 -17.63 13.00 -1.90
N LYS A 206 -18.12 11.76 -1.74
CA LYS A 206 -18.08 11.05 -0.46
C LYS A 206 -18.19 9.54 -0.59
N ALA A 207 -17.80 8.83 0.45
CA ALA A 207 -18.06 7.41 0.60
C ALA A 207 -18.67 7.12 1.98
N VAL A 208 -19.45 6.04 2.07
CA VAL A 208 -19.99 5.52 3.33
C VAL A 208 -19.44 4.12 3.52
N ALA A 209 -18.65 3.93 4.58
CA ALA A 209 -18.09 2.65 4.97
C ALA A 209 -18.84 2.12 6.19
N LYS A 210 -19.40 0.91 6.07
CA LYS A 210 -20.03 0.18 7.16
C LYS A 210 -19.35 -1.15 7.36
N GLY A 211 -19.19 -1.53 8.59
CA GLY A 211 -18.55 -2.78 8.94
C GLY A 211 -18.58 -3.06 10.41
N GLU A 212 -17.71 -3.93 10.84
CA GLU A 212 -17.58 -4.31 12.24
C GLU A 212 -16.13 -4.59 12.60
N ILE A 213 -15.78 -4.33 13.85
CA ILE A 213 -14.53 -4.77 14.48
C ILE A 213 -14.89 -5.97 15.36
N LYS A 214 -14.33 -7.13 15.02
CA LYS A 214 -14.42 -8.35 15.82
C LYS A 214 -13.12 -8.53 16.58
N GLY A 215 -13.20 -8.80 17.86
CA GLY A 215 -12.02 -8.99 18.65
C GLY A 215 -12.26 -9.70 19.95
N GLN A 216 -11.16 -9.96 20.63
CA GLN A 216 -11.12 -10.56 21.96
C GLN A 216 -10.40 -9.59 22.89
N CYS A 217 -11.03 -9.34 24.02
CA CYS A 217 -10.45 -8.57 25.11
C CYS A 217 -9.86 -9.56 26.12
N ALA A 218 -8.54 -9.51 26.34
CA ALA A 218 -7.86 -10.27 27.35
C ALA A 218 -7.81 -9.47 28.66
N TRP A 219 -8.33 -10.04 29.73
CA TRP A 219 -8.46 -9.40 31.02
C TRP A 219 -8.22 -10.36 32.17
N ARG A 220 -7.98 -9.84 33.34
CA ARG A 220 -7.78 -10.61 34.58
C ARG A 220 -8.77 -10.15 35.62
N ALA A 221 -9.44 -11.10 36.28
CA ALA A 221 -10.31 -10.84 37.41
C ALA A 221 -9.54 -10.51 38.69
N GLU A 222 -10.19 -9.82 39.59
CA GLU A 222 -9.61 -9.53 40.93
C GLU A 222 -9.36 -10.83 41.70
N GLY A 223 -8.15 -10.94 42.27
CA GLY A 223 -7.71 -12.13 43.00
C GLY A 223 -7.32 -13.35 42.15
N GLU A 224 -7.37 -13.24 40.82
CA GLU A 224 -6.93 -14.31 39.92
C GLU A 224 -5.61 -13.96 39.22
N THR A 225 -4.80 -14.99 38.95
CA THR A 225 -3.58 -14.88 38.13
C THR A 225 -3.81 -15.28 36.69
N SER A 226 -4.88 -16.06 36.43
CA SER A 226 -5.23 -16.54 35.10
C SER A 226 -5.86 -15.42 34.22
N LEU A 227 -5.56 -15.46 32.93
CA LEU A 227 -6.18 -14.57 31.95
C LEU A 227 -7.51 -15.16 31.47
N ARG A 228 -8.50 -14.29 31.36
CA ARG A 228 -9.78 -14.55 30.72
C ARG A 228 -9.84 -13.83 29.38
N SER A 229 -10.65 -14.35 28.45
CA SER A 229 -10.85 -13.74 27.16
C SER A 229 -12.36 -13.61 26.89
N THR A 230 -12.78 -12.41 26.50
CA THR A 230 -14.17 -12.13 26.16
C THR A 230 -14.23 -11.57 24.73
N SER A 231 -15.04 -12.22 23.88
CA SER A 231 -15.23 -11.79 22.50
C SER A 231 -16.21 -10.62 22.43
N ILE A 232 -15.94 -9.68 21.52
CA ILE A 232 -16.82 -8.55 21.28
C ILE A 232 -16.87 -8.25 19.78
N THR A 233 -18.04 -7.75 19.34
CA THR A 233 -18.24 -7.24 17.98
C THR A 233 -18.75 -5.81 18.06
N LEU A 234 -18.02 -4.89 17.46
CA LEU A 234 -18.28 -3.45 17.46
C LEU A 234 -18.65 -2.99 16.06
N PRO A 235 -19.92 -2.67 15.77
CA PRO A 235 -20.30 -2.16 14.46
C PRO A 235 -19.87 -0.71 14.30
N PHE A 236 -19.46 -0.35 13.06
CA PHE A 236 -19.15 1.03 12.70
C PHE A 236 -19.86 1.46 11.43
N ASN A 237 -20.14 2.76 11.35
CA ASN A 237 -20.68 3.41 10.17
C ASN A 237 -20.02 4.79 10.04
N GLN A 238 -19.21 4.99 8.97
CA GLN A 238 -18.43 6.18 8.78
C GLN A 238 -18.73 6.84 7.43
N VAL A 239 -19.00 8.14 7.49
CA VAL A 239 -19.09 8.99 6.30
C VAL A 239 -17.72 9.62 6.08
N LEU A 240 -17.25 9.55 4.84
CA LEU A 240 -15.92 9.96 4.42
C LEU A 240 -16.05 10.97 3.29
N ASP A 241 -15.72 12.21 3.55
CA ASP A 241 -15.74 13.27 2.55
C ASP A 241 -14.45 13.24 1.72
N ALA A 242 -14.61 13.11 0.42
CA ALA A 242 -13.51 13.07 -0.55
C ALA A 242 -13.99 13.61 -1.92
N GLU A 243 -13.73 14.89 -2.17
CA GLU A 243 -14.26 15.64 -3.32
C GLU A 243 -13.98 14.99 -4.70
N GLY A 244 -12.88 14.26 -4.83
CA GLY A 244 -12.49 13.58 -6.07
C GLY A 244 -13.29 12.31 -6.39
N LEU A 245 -14.10 11.80 -5.45
CA LEU A 245 -14.87 10.57 -5.64
C LEU A 245 -16.07 10.75 -6.56
N SER A 246 -16.38 9.70 -7.30
CA SER A 246 -17.56 9.53 -8.14
C SER A 246 -17.88 8.04 -8.24
N GLU A 247 -19.08 7.70 -8.69
CA GLU A 247 -19.56 6.32 -8.73
C GLU A 247 -18.76 5.39 -9.64
N ASP A 248 -18.02 5.95 -10.60
CA ASP A 248 -17.09 5.22 -11.48
C ASP A 248 -15.73 4.91 -10.85
N CYS A 249 -15.46 5.41 -9.63
CA CYS A 249 -14.22 5.13 -8.93
C CYS A 249 -14.18 3.70 -8.39
N ARG A 250 -13.02 3.06 -8.56
CA ARG A 250 -12.69 1.84 -7.82
C ARG A 250 -12.14 2.25 -6.46
N CYS A 251 -12.77 1.77 -5.40
CA CYS A 251 -12.39 2.16 -4.04
C CYS A 251 -12.03 0.95 -3.20
N LEU A 252 -11.05 1.15 -2.32
CA LEU A 252 -10.64 0.26 -1.25
C LEU A 252 -10.77 0.99 0.07
N CYS A 253 -11.41 0.38 1.05
CA CYS A 253 -11.47 0.89 2.42
C CYS A 253 -10.99 -0.20 3.38
N VAL A 254 -9.95 0.12 4.14
CA VAL A 254 -9.38 -0.77 5.16
C VAL A 254 -9.46 -0.08 6.51
N VAL A 255 -9.82 -0.85 7.54
CA VAL A 255 -9.87 -0.37 8.93
C VAL A 255 -8.93 -1.23 9.77
N GLU A 256 -8.04 -0.60 10.50
CA GLU A 256 -7.05 -1.26 11.36
C GLU A 256 -7.20 -0.77 12.80
N PRO A 257 -7.56 -1.64 13.77
CA PRO A 257 -7.52 -1.28 15.19
C PRO A 257 -6.12 -0.87 15.63
N THR A 258 -6.00 0.29 16.27
CA THR A 258 -4.71 0.86 16.70
C THR A 258 -4.58 0.99 18.20
N GLY A 259 -5.69 0.93 18.93
CA GLY A 259 -5.70 1.08 20.38
C GLY A 259 -7.04 0.78 20.99
N PHE A 260 -7.07 0.65 22.30
CA PHE A 260 -8.29 0.44 23.04
C PHE A 260 -8.21 1.09 24.43
N THR A 261 -9.36 1.35 25.02
CA THR A 261 -9.52 1.70 26.43
C THR A 261 -10.80 1.07 26.95
N LEU A 262 -10.79 0.64 28.21
CA LEU A 262 -11.98 0.16 28.89
C LEU A 262 -12.33 1.14 30.03
N ALA A 263 -13.51 1.74 29.96
CA ALA A 263 -14.07 2.52 31.06
C ALA A 263 -15.04 1.66 31.83
N GLN A 264 -14.88 1.60 33.14
CA GLN A 264 -15.84 0.96 34.04
C GLN A 264 -16.93 1.98 34.40
N GLY A 265 -18.19 1.53 34.52
CA GLY A 265 -19.29 2.38 34.96
C GLY A 265 -19.06 2.91 36.39
N GLU A 266 -19.44 4.16 36.63
CA GLU A 266 -19.38 4.74 37.97
C GLU A 266 -20.38 4.02 38.89
N GLY A 267 -19.90 3.40 39.97
CA GLY A 267 -20.70 3.08 41.16
C GLY A 267 -21.00 1.62 41.47
N ASP A 268 -20.84 0.65 40.57
CA ASP A 268 -20.96 -0.78 40.92
C ASP A 268 -19.93 -1.60 40.13
N THR A 269 -19.11 -2.35 40.84
CA THR A 269 -17.97 -3.10 40.27
C THR A 269 -18.41 -4.31 39.41
N SER A 270 -19.71 -4.56 39.28
CA SER A 270 -20.30 -5.67 38.53
C SER A 270 -21.07 -5.28 37.26
N GLY A 271 -21.01 -4.00 36.82
CA GLY A 271 -21.68 -3.54 35.62
C GLY A 271 -20.86 -3.77 34.33
N PRO A 272 -21.52 -3.73 33.15
CA PRO A 272 -20.82 -3.82 31.88
C PRO A 272 -19.86 -2.61 31.73
N GLY A 273 -18.63 -2.90 31.30
CA GLY A 273 -17.67 -1.85 30.95
C GLY A 273 -17.89 -1.36 29.50
N THR A 274 -17.57 -0.10 29.24
CA THR A 274 -17.55 0.43 27.87
C THR A 274 -16.17 0.24 27.27
N LEU A 275 -16.07 -0.65 26.27
CA LEU A 275 -14.85 -0.81 25.47
C LEU A 275 -14.87 0.21 24.34
N THR A 276 -13.85 1.05 24.30
CA THR A 276 -13.61 2.02 23.24
C THR A 276 -12.40 1.55 22.42
N VAL A 277 -12.61 1.24 21.14
CA VAL A 277 -11.55 0.86 20.21
C VAL A 277 -11.27 2.02 19.26
N THR A 278 -10.01 2.43 19.21
CA THR A 278 -9.51 3.40 18.25
C THR A 278 -8.98 2.64 17.02
N ALA A 279 -9.38 3.03 15.83
CA ALA A 279 -8.96 2.39 14.58
C ALA A 279 -8.59 3.41 13.51
N MET A 280 -7.61 3.07 12.69
CA MET A 280 -7.23 3.85 11.51
C MET A 280 -8.02 3.37 10.31
N LEU A 281 -8.89 4.21 9.79
CA LEU A 281 -9.61 3.99 8.55
C LEU A 281 -8.84 4.61 7.39
N ARG A 282 -8.59 3.81 6.35
CA ARG A 282 -7.90 4.25 5.13
C ARG A 282 -8.80 4.02 3.93
N LEU A 283 -9.07 5.09 3.17
CA LEU A 283 -9.80 5.05 1.91
C LEU A 283 -8.85 5.38 0.76
N ARG A 284 -8.84 4.53 -0.24
CA ARG A 284 -8.15 4.75 -1.52
C ARG A 284 -9.17 4.68 -2.63
N GLY A 285 -9.15 5.66 -3.51
CA GLY A 285 -10.04 5.72 -4.68
C GLY A 285 -9.24 5.98 -5.95
N TRP A 286 -9.51 5.19 -6.97
CA TRP A 286 -8.91 5.34 -8.30
C TRP A 286 -10.00 5.48 -9.34
N ARG A 287 -9.86 6.49 -10.20
CA ARG A 287 -10.74 6.70 -11.33
C ARG A 287 -10.04 6.23 -12.61
N PRO A 288 -10.64 5.31 -13.38
CA PRO A 288 -10.08 4.90 -14.66
C PRO A 288 -10.14 6.03 -15.67
N TYR A 289 -9.20 6.06 -16.60
CA TYR A 289 -9.18 6.96 -17.74
C TYR A 289 -8.64 6.26 -18.99
N GLN A 290 -9.00 6.82 -20.14
CA GLN A 290 -8.44 6.50 -21.44
C GLN A 290 -8.17 7.79 -22.19
N LEU A 291 -6.99 7.90 -22.79
CA LEU A 291 -6.60 9.04 -23.59
C LEU A 291 -5.81 8.58 -24.82
N GLN A 292 -6.21 9.04 -25.99
CA GLN A 292 -5.47 8.84 -27.21
C GLN A 292 -4.33 9.85 -27.30
N CYS A 293 -3.12 9.42 -27.64
CA CYS A 293 -1.98 10.28 -27.86
C CYS A 293 -1.26 9.95 -29.17
N VAL A 294 -0.57 10.94 -29.70
CA VAL A 294 0.27 10.78 -30.89
C VAL A 294 1.60 10.19 -30.46
N THR A 295 1.93 9.02 -30.99
CA THR A 295 3.19 8.31 -30.72
C THR A 295 4.23 8.55 -31.81
N ASP A 296 3.80 8.97 -32.98
CA ASP A 296 4.66 9.27 -34.10
C ASP A 296 3.93 10.14 -35.15
N ALA A 297 4.65 11.02 -35.82
CA ALA A 297 4.08 11.84 -36.87
C ALA A 297 5.14 12.31 -37.90
N PHE A 298 4.73 12.49 -39.16
CA PHE A 298 5.55 13.08 -40.19
C PHE A 298 4.69 13.81 -41.19
N SER A 299 5.27 14.73 -41.97
CA SER A 299 4.59 15.41 -43.06
C SER A 299 4.97 14.77 -44.39
N THR A 300 3.98 14.67 -45.29
CA THR A 300 4.19 14.33 -46.71
C THR A 300 4.63 15.51 -47.55
N LYS A 301 4.64 16.74 -46.98
CA LYS A 301 4.91 18.00 -47.71
C LYS A 301 6.11 18.78 -47.17
N PHE A 302 6.47 18.58 -45.91
CA PHE A 302 7.53 19.34 -45.24
C PHE A 302 8.47 18.39 -44.50
N GLU A 303 9.72 18.79 -44.34
CA GLU A 303 10.58 18.15 -43.36
C GLU A 303 9.97 18.24 -41.98
N THR A 304 10.14 17.20 -41.18
CA THR A 304 9.51 17.12 -39.87
C THR A 304 10.53 16.80 -38.81
N THR A 305 10.59 17.64 -37.80
CA THR A 305 11.42 17.40 -36.60
C THR A 305 10.50 17.19 -35.40
N GLN A 306 10.71 16.12 -34.65
CA GLN A 306 9.93 15.82 -33.45
C GLN A 306 10.81 15.44 -32.27
N THR A 307 10.33 15.78 -31.09
CA THR A 307 10.91 15.30 -29.81
C THR A 307 9.98 14.31 -29.16
N MET A 308 10.53 13.31 -28.51
CA MET A 308 9.79 12.26 -27.85
C MET A 308 9.91 12.40 -26.34
N ARG A 309 8.83 12.09 -25.63
CA ARG A 309 8.79 12.04 -24.18
C ARG A 309 8.17 10.73 -23.70
N ASN A 310 8.76 10.13 -22.67
CA ASN A 310 8.19 8.98 -22.01
C ASN A 310 7.16 9.43 -20.96
N ILE A 311 5.95 8.91 -21.08
CA ILE A 311 4.86 9.14 -20.15
C ILE A 311 4.66 7.91 -19.30
N LEU A 312 4.64 8.10 -17.99
CA LEU A 312 4.32 7.05 -17.04
C LEU A 312 2.82 7.10 -16.73
N SER A 313 2.14 5.99 -16.88
CA SER A 313 0.75 5.78 -16.43
C SER A 313 0.71 4.69 -15.38
N GLU A 314 -0.29 4.72 -14.51
CA GLU A 314 -0.53 3.65 -13.53
C GLU A 314 -1.79 2.89 -13.89
N ARG A 315 -1.77 1.57 -13.76
CA ARG A 315 -2.98 0.73 -13.89
C ARG A 315 -3.10 -0.24 -12.72
N ILE A 316 -4.33 -0.55 -12.35
CA ILE A 316 -4.61 -1.62 -11.39
C ILE A 316 -4.46 -2.96 -12.10
N VAL A 317 -3.59 -3.81 -11.59
CA VAL A 317 -3.34 -5.16 -12.10
C VAL A 317 -4.35 -6.13 -11.50
N CYS A 318 -4.38 -6.22 -10.17
CA CYS A 318 -5.32 -7.08 -9.46
C CYS A 318 -5.66 -6.49 -8.09
N PRO A 319 -6.90 -6.68 -7.61
CA PRO A 319 -7.23 -6.44 -6.21
C PRO A 319 -6.56 -7.52 -5.35
N LEU A 320 -6.24 -7.16 -4.11
CA LEU A 320 -5.80 -8.08 -3.08
C LEU A 320 -6.88 -8.18 -2.00
N SER A 321 -7.42 -9.36 -1.81
CA SER A 321 -8.28 -9.72 -0.68
C SER A 321 -8.11 -11.22 -0.46
N ALA A 322 -7.13 -11.57 0.36
CA ALA A 322 -6.74 -12.95 0.57
C ALA A 322 -6.26 -13.17 2.00
N SER A 323 -6.33 -14.42 2.45
CA SER A 323 -5.79 -14.87 3.73
C SER A 323 -4.75 -15.95 3.49
N ALA A 324 -3.64 -15.88 4.23
CA ALA A 324 -2.57 -16.87 4.22
C ALA A 324 -2.37 -17.43 5.63
N THR A 325 -2.50 -18.75 5.78
CA THR A 325 -2.25 -19.42 7.06
C THR A 325 -0.83 -19.95 7.10
N LEU A 326 -0.07 -19.49 8.09
CA LEU A 326 1.31 -19.83 8.34
C LEU A 326 1.40 -20.67 9.60
N LYS A 327 2.26 -21.68 9.56
CA LYS A 327 2.54 -22.56 10.71
C LYS A 327 4.02 -22.62 11.00
N GLY A 328 4.37 -22.69 12.25
CA GLY A 328 5.75 -22.86 12.65
C GLY A 328 5.88 -23.37 14.09
N SER A 329 7.05 -23.88 14.41
CA SER A 329 7.38 -24.36 15.73
C SER A 329 8.64 -23.68 16.24
N GLY A 330 8.71 -23.42 17.53
CA GLY A 330 9.86 -22.86 18.25
C GLY A 330 10.15 -23.68 19.49
N ALA A 331 11.36 -23.60 20.03
CA ALA A 331 11.71 -24.29 21.26
C ALA A 331 11.13 -23.56 22.49
N LEU A 332 10.55 -24.30 23.42
CA LEU A 332 10.22 -23.88 24.77
C LEU A 332 11.15 -24.61 25.72
N PRO A 333 12.06 -23.93 26.43
CA PRO A 333 12.99 -24.57 27.35
C PRO A 333 12.30 -25.36 28.47
N ASP A 334 11.15 -24.87 28.93
CA ASP A 334 10.33 -25.56 29.94
C ASP A 334 9.14 -26.27 29.28
N ALA A 335 9.17 -27.61 29.31
CA ALA A 335 8.10 -28.44 28.75
C ALA A 335 6.75 -28.31 29.49
N GLY A 336 6.74 -27.77 30.70
CA GLY A 336 5.54 -27.50 31.49
C GLY A 336 4.99 -26.08 31.33
N ALA A 337 5.62 -25.24 30.51
CA ALA A 337 5.20 -23.88 30.30
C ALA A 337 3.79 -23.78 29.68
N LYS A 338 3.03 -22.75 30.09
CA LYS A 338 1.70 -22.46 29.60
C LYS A 338 1.72 -21.13 28.81
N VAL A 339 1.24 -21.12 27.58
CA VAL A 339 1.06 -19.90 26.83
C VAL A 339 -0.11 -19.12 27.41
N LEU A 340 0.11 -17.85 27.72
CA LEU A 340 -0.88 -16.94 28.29
C LEU A 340 -1.45 -15.99 27.25
N ALA A 341 -0.60 -15.44 26.38
CA ALA A 341 -0.98 -14.50 25.33
C ALA A 341 -0.04 -14.61 24.14
N CYS A 342 -0.52 -14.24 22.97
CA CYS A 342 0.30 -14.17 21.78
C CYS A 342 -0.06 -12.94 20.93
N PHE A 343 0.95 -12.42 20.23
CA PHE A 343 0.88 -11.20 19.42
C PHE A 343 1.59 -11.48 18.11
N ALA A 344 1.09 -10.88 17.01
CA ALA A 344 1.80 -10.93 15.75
C ALA A 344 2.03 -9.52 15.21
N SER A 345 3.16 -9.34 14.54
CA SER A 345 3.52 -8.13 13.84
C SER A 345 4.02 -8.47 12.44
N PHE A 346 3.77 -7.55 11.51
CA PHE A 346 4.16 -7.70 10.11
C PHE A 346 5.31 -6.76 9.78
N GLY A 347 6.28 -7.27 9.02
CA GLY A 347 7.23 -6.44 8.31
C GLY A 347 6.63 -5.89 7.01
N PRO A 348 7.36 -5.03 6.30
CA PRO A 348 6.95 -4.46 5.03
C PRO A 348 6.60 -5.55 3.99
N ALA A 349 5.47 -5.36 3.31
CA ALA A 349 5.08 -6.21 2.20
C ALA A 349 5.95 -5.90 0.97
N GLN A 350 6.45 -6.94 0.31
CA GLN A 350 7.32 -6.84 -0.87
C GLN A 350 6.83 -7.74 -1.99
N LEU A 351 7.11 -7.34 -3.22
CA LEU A 351 6.85 -8.16 -4.39
C LEU A 351 8.12 -8.91 -4.79
N ALA A 352 7.98 -10.19 -5.08
CA ALA A 352 9.05 -11.04 -5.58
C ALA A 352 8.56 -11.85 -6.78
N PHE A 353 9.38 -11.93 -7.83
CA PHE A 353 9.13 -12.81 -8.97
C PHE A 353 9.88 -14.11 -8.75
N GLN A 354 9.15 -15.20 -8.52
CA GLN A 354 9.72 -16.50 -8.21
C GLN A 354 8.95 -17.61 -8.94
N ASN A 355 9.65 -18.60 -9.45
CA ASN A 355 9.05 -19.73 -10.16
C ASN A 355 8.10 -19.32 -11.31
N GLY A 356 8.43 -18.24 -12.02
CA GLY A 356 7.65 -17.74 -13.15
C GLY A 356 6.36 -16.99 -12.77
N ARG A 357 6.19 -16.58 -11.51
CA ARG A 357 5.03 -15.84 -11.03
C ARG A 357 5.41 -14.76 -10.01
N TRP A 358 4.56 -13.78 -9.88
CA TRP A 358 4.66 -12.77 -8.85
C TRP A 358 4.05 -13.26 -7.53
N ASN A 359 4.77 -13.03 -6.45
CA ASN A 359 4.34 -13.33 -5.09
C ASN A 359 4.42 -12.06 -4.23
N LEU A 360 3.47 -11.91 -3.31
CA LEU A 360 3.55 -10.93 -2.24
C LEU A 360 4.15 -11.63 -1.02
N THR A 361 5.27 -11.12 -0.55
CA THR A 361 5.99 -11.68 0.59
C THR A 361 6.02 -10.70 1.75
N ALA A 362 5.95 -11.21 2.97
CA ALA A 362 6.11 -10.41 4.19
C ALA A 362 6.62 -11.28 5.32
N ARG A 363 7.42 -10.67 6.20
CA ARG A 363 7.85 -11.31 7.44
C ARG A 363 6.77 -11.15 8.51
N VAL A 364 6.45 -12.25 9.20
CA VAL A 364 5.50 -12.27 10.31
C VAL A 364 6.23 -12.71 11.57
N THR A 365 6.32 -11.84 12.56
CA THR A 365 6.92 -12.16 13.86
C THR A 365 5.82 -12.39 14.88
N VAL A 366 5.75 -13.60 15.40
CA VAL A 366 4.84 -13.97 16.48
C VAL A 366 5.62 -13.99 17.79
N THR A 367 5.11 -13.28 18.79
CA THR A 367 5.61 -13.26 20.16
C THR A 367 4.60 -13.92 21.07
N ALA A 368 4.98 -14.97 21.77
CA ALA A 368 4.17 -15.64 22.78
C ALA A 368 4.70 -15.33 24.18
N PHE A 369 3.80 -15.06 25.10
CA PHE A 369 4.12 -14.99 26.53
C PHE A 369 3.73 -16.32 27.19
N ALA A 370 4.66 -16.91 27.87
CA ALA A 370 4.44 -18.15 28.56
C ALA A 370 4.89 -18.07 30.04
N GLU A 371 4.14 -18.75 30.90
CA GLU A 371 4.46 -18.95 32.30
C GLU A 371 5.18 -20.31 32.43
N ASN A 372 6.37 -20.30 32.98
CA ASN A 372 7.13 -21.52 33.23
C ASN A 372 6.65 -22.24 34.53
N THR A 373 7.19 -23.39 34.80
CA THR A 373 6.85 -24.21 36.02
C THR A 373 7.22 -23.54 37.35
N LEU A 374 8.04 -22.48 37.31
CA LEU A 374 8.39 -21.66 38.47
C LEU A 374 7.50 -20.44 38.64
N ALA A 375 6.40 -20.34 37.86
CA ALA A 375 5.50 -19.18 37.77
C ALA A 375 6.19 -17.87 37.31
N GLU A 376 7.29 -18.00 36.57
CA GLU A 376 7.90 -16.83 35.92
C GLU A 376 7.41 -16.65 34.48
N LEU A 377 7.21 -15.39 34.11
CA LEU A 377 6.78 -15.03 32.76
C LEU A 377 7.97 -14.79 31.83
N GLU A 378 7.89 -15.35 30.63
CA GLU A 378 8.91 -15.22 29.61
C GLU A 378 8.26 -14.94 28.23
N SER A 379 9.01 -14.30 27.34
CA SER A 379 8.59 -14.06 25.97
C SER A 379 9.40 -14.88 24.99
N TYR A 380 8.73 -15.51 24.04
CA TYR A 380 9.32 -16.32 22.97
C TYR A 380 8.90 -15.76 21.63
N GLU A 381 9.85 -15.70 20.69
CA GLU A 381 9.57 -15.17 19.35
C GLU A 381 9.77 -16.24 18.27
N LYS A 382 8.87 -16.25 17.31
CA LYS A 382 8.97 -17.05 16.11
C LYS A 382 8.71 -16.19 14.89
N THR A 383 9.66 -16.17 13.98
CA THR A 383 9.52 -15.50 12.68
C THR A 383 9.10 -16.51 11.62
N LEU A 384 8.10 -16.13 10.83
CA LEU A 384 7.55 -16.87 9.70
C LEU A 384 7.61 -15.98 8.47
N GLU A 385 7.72 -16.59 7.28
CA GLU A 385 7.67 -15.88 6.01
C GLU A 385 6.34 -16.18 5.34
N MET A 386 5.60 -15.11 5.03
CA MET A 386 4.40 -15.18 4.21
C MET A 386 4.79 -15.15 2.74
N ASP A 387 4.19 -16.01 1.95
CA ASP A 387 4.34 -16.06 0.50
C ASP A 387 2.96 -16.28 -0.13
N LEU A 388 2.41 -15.23 -0.73
CA LEU A 388 1.10 -15.23 -1.36
C LEU A 388 1.25 -15.04 -2.87
N ALA A 389 0.89 -16.07 -3.65
CA ALA A 389 0.90 -15.98 -5.09
C ALA A 389 -0.13 -14.98 -5.61
N LEU A 390 0.27 -14.12 -6.54
CA LEU A 390 -0.60 -13.15 -7.18
C LEU A 390 -1.25 -13.75 -8.44
N ASP A 391 -2.51 -13.40 -8.65
CA ASP A 391 -3.23 -13.75 -9.89
C ASP A 391 -2.87 -12.76 -11.01
N THR A 392 -1.68 -12.92 -11.57
CA THR A 392 -1.20 -12.13 -12.70
C THR A 392 -0.24 -12.93 -13.57
N THR A 393 -0.31 -12.69 -14.88
CA THR A 393 0.58 -13.29 -15.89
C THR A 393 1.64 -12.30 -16.39
N LEU A 394 1.82 -11.17 -15.73
CA LEU A 394 2.79 -10.16 -16.12
C LEU A 394 4.22 -10.69 -16.00
N PRO A 395 5.12 -10.31 -16.93
CA PRO A 395 6.50 -10.76 -16.90
C PRO A 395 7.28 -10.14 -15.73
N GLU A 396 8.44 -10.72 -15.41
CA GLU A 396 9.35 -10.21 -14.39
C GLU A 396 9.76 -8.75 -14.61
N THR A 397 9.78 -8.30 -15.87
CA THR A 397 10.14 -6.92 -16.25
C THR A 397 9.06 -5.89 -15.97
N ALA A 398 7.87 -6.30 -15.51
CA ALA A 398 6.80 -5.38 -15.16
C ALA A 398 7.16 -4.58 -13.90
N ASP A 399 6.96 -3.26 -13.94
CA ASP A 399 7.21 -2.37 -12.79
C ASP A 399 5.98 -2.37 -11.87
N LEU A 400 5.92 -3.37 -10.98
CA LEU A 400 4.83 -3.57 -10.04
C LEU A 400 5.15 -3.02 -8.65
N TYR A 401 4.12 -2.50 -7.99
CA TYR A 401 4.21 -2.15 -6.58
C TYR A 401 2.89 -2.43 -5.83
N PRO A 402 2.97 -2.85 -4.56
CA PRO A 402 1.80 -3.10 -3.74
C PRO A 402 1.33 -1.82 -3.05
N GLU A 403 0.03 -1.64 -2.96
CA GLU A 403 -0.60 -0.71 -2.02
C GLU A 403 -1.56 -1.56 -1.18
N CYS A 404 -1.05 -2.15 -0.10
CA CYS A 404 -1.77 -3.14 0.68
C CYS A 404 -1.48 -3.01 2.18
N TRP A 405 -2.36 -3.62 2.98
CA TRP A 405 -2.29 -3.69 4.42
C TRP A 405 -2.43 -5.13 4.88
N LEU A 406 -1.61 -5.48 5.86
CA LEU A 406 -1.59 -6.79 6.50
C LEU A 406 -2.24 -6.67 7.88
N SER A 407 -3.10 -7.62 8.22
CA SER A 407 -3.72 -7.72 9.53
C SER A 407 -3.76 -9.18 9.99
N VAL A 408 -3.90 -9.38 11.30
CA VAL A 408 -4.06 -10.72 11.89
C VAL A 408 -5.54 -11.08 11.85
N GLU A 409 -5.90 -12.13 11.13
CA GLU A 409 -7.27 -12.68 11.11
C GLU A 409 -7.49 -13.71 12.24
N ASP A 410 -6.49 -14.58 12.47
CA ASP A 410 -6.48 -15.55 13.56
C ASP A 410 -5.04 -15.79 14.02
N LEU A 411 -4.86 -16.01 15.33
CA LEU A 411 -3.56 -16.28 15.94
C LEU A 411 -3.71 -17.27 17.07
N GLN A 412 -3.05 -18.38 16.95
CA GLN A 412 -3.03 -19.45 17.96
C GLN A 412 -1.59 -19.85 18.29
N CYS A 413 -1.30 -19.88 19.57
CA CYS A 413 -0.04 -20.39 20.09
C CYS A 413 -0.32 -21.42 21.19
N THR A 414 0.31 -22.58 21.11
CA THR A 414 0.16 -23.65 22.10
C THR A 414 1.53 -24.19 22.51
N ALA A 415 1.66 -24.54 23.79
CA ALA A 415 2.83 -25.23 24.28
C ALA A 415 2.57 -26.74 24.28
N GLN A 416 3.38 -27.50 23.56
CA GLN A 416 3.24 -28.94 23.49
C GLN A 416 4.63 -29.62 23.48
N GLY A 417 4.90 -30.44 24.47
CA GLY A 417 6.11 -31.28 24.51
C GLY A 417 7.43 -30.50 24.46
N GLY A 418 7.51 -29.30 25.03
CA GLY A 418 8.70 -28.45 24.98
C GLY A 418 8.83 -27.66 23.66
N ALA A 419 7.78 -27.60 22.87
CA ALA A 419 7.73 -26.79 21.69
C ALA A 419 6.58 -25.76 21.77
N LEU A 420 6.82 -24.57 21.21
CA LEU A 420 5.83 -23.56 20.94
C LEU A 420 5.30 -23.77 19.51
N GLU A 421 4.08 -24.27 19.40
CA GLU A 421 3.42 -24.38 18.11
C GLU A 421 2.65 -23.09 17.81
N VAL A 422 2.90 -22.52 16.61
CA VAL A 422 2.33 -21.25 16.18
C VAL A 422 1.52 -21.46 14.91
N THR A 423 0.30 -20.97 14.89
CA THR A 423 -0.52 -20.85 13.70
C THR A 423 -1.00 -19.40 13.61
N VAL A 424 -0.70 -18.70 12.52
CA VAL A 424 -1.19 -17.34 12.26
C VAL A 424 -1.84 -17.30 10.89
N THR A 425 -3.05 -16.75 10.84
CA THR A 425 -3.74 -16.42 9.58
C THR A 425 -3.60 -14.92 9.35
N ALA A 426 -2.82 -14.58 8.34
CA ALA A 426 -2.60 -13.20 7.91
C ALA A 426 -3.62 -12.86 6.82
N ARG A 427 -4.33 -11.76 6.98
CA ARG A 427 -5.22 -11.18 5.98
C ARG A 427 -4.50 -10.06 5.23
N VAL A 428 -4.61 -10.08 3.92
CA VAL A 428 -4.06 -9.07 3.02
C VAL A 428 -5.21 -8.36 2.32
N GLU A 429 -5.27 -7.04 2.44
CA GLU A 429 -6.22 -6.21 1.72
C GLU A 429 -5.48 -5.09 0.99
N GLY A 430 -5.78 -4.89 -0.31
CA GLY A 430 -5.05 -3.91 -1.09
C GLY A 430 -5.28 -4.01 -2.58
N THR A 431 -4.29 -3.53 -3.31
CA THR A 431 -4.21 -3.64 -4.78
C THR A 431 -2.76 -3.68 -5.23
N ILE A 432 -2.52 -4.36 -6.33
CA ILE A 432 -1.26 -4.29 -7.07
C ILE A 432 -1.43 -3.31 -8.21
N LEU A 433 -0.52 -2.36 -8.30
CA LEU A 433 -0.43 -1.40 -9.39
C LEU A 433 0.80 -1.68 -10.25
N GLU A 434 0.69 -1.32 -11.53
CA GLU A 434 1.79 -1.35 -12.49
C GLU A 434 2.01 0.05 -13.05
N ARG A 435 3.29 0.40 -13.22
CA ARG A 435 3.69 1.58 -13.96
C ARG A 435 4.02 1.17 -15.38
N CYS A 436 3.31 1.79 -16.33
CA CYS A 436 3.48 1.57 -17.76
C CYS A 436 4.12 2.80 -18.39
N THR A 437 5.14 2.60 -19.22
CA THR A 437 5.81 3.66 -19.95
C THR A 437 5.32 3.68 -21.39
N THR A 438 4.89 4.84 -21.87
CA THR A 438 4.49 5.06 -23.27
C THR A 438 5.27 6.23 -23.85
N ALA A 439 5.95 6.03 -24.97
CA ALA A 439 6.64 7.08 -25.69
C ALA A 439 5.60 7.85 -26.54
N CYS A 440 5.54 9.18 -26.36
CA CYS A 440 4.63 10.05 -27.06
C CYS A 440 5.39 11.24 -27.66
N VAL A 441 4.83 11.84 -28.71
CA VAL A 441 5.38 13.06 -29.30
C VAL A 441 5.16 14.22 -28.33
N GLU A 442 6.23 14.86 -27.88
CA GLU A 442 6.22 16.03 -27.01
C GLU A 442 6.09 17.32 -27.79
N SER A 443 6.88 17.43 -28.86
CA SER A 443 6.82 18.56 -29.77
C SER A 443 7.08 18.10 -31.21
N ILE A 444 6.53 18.87 -32.14
CA ILE A 444 6.72 18.65 -33.58
C ILE A 444 6.79 20.00 -34.28
N ALA A 445 7.71 20.12 -35.22
CA ALA A 445 7.86 21.30 -36.04
C ALA A 445 7.98 20.93 -37.53
N LEU A 446 7.41 21.75 -38.40
CA LEU A 446 7.61 21.64 -39.83
C LEU A 446 8.83 22.47 -40.24
N GLY A 447 9.71 21.88 -41.04
CA GLY A 447 10.88 22.51 -41.63
C GLY A 447 10.63 23.01 -43.04
N GLU A 448 11.63 22.91 -43.89
CA GLU A 448 11.55 23.30 -45.29
C GLU A 448 10.58 22.40 -46.09
N PRO A 449 9.96 22.92 -47.14
CA PRO A 449 9.15 22.08 -48.05
C PRO A 449 10.00 20.97 -48.65
N LEU A 450 9.45 19.75 -48.67
CA LEU A 450 10.10 18.62 -49.33
C LEU A 450 10.27 18.92 -50.82
N THR A 451 11.41 18.52 -51.37
CA THR A 451 11.63 18.62 -52.83
C THR A 451 10.60 17.75 -53.54
N PRO A 452 9.83 18.30 -54.50
CA PRO A 452 8.88 17.52 -55.26
C PRO A 452 9.52 16.29 -55.86
N ALA A 453 8.82 15.16 -55.85
CA ALA A 453 9.29 13.95 -56.52
C ALA A 453 9.52 14.24 -58.00
N ASP A 454 10.54 13.63 -58.59
CA ASP A 454 10.82 13.74 -60.01
C ASP A 454 9.57 13.32 -60.81
N PRO A 455 8.97 14.18 -61.60
CA PRO A 455 7.73 13.87 -62.35
C PRO A 455 7.89 12.72 -63.35
N GLU A 456 9.12 12.31 -63.65
CA GLU A 456 9.41 11.15 -64.48
C GLU A 456 9.31 9.84 -63.74
N ILE A 457 9.37 9.88 -62.38
CA ILE A 457 9.28 8.72 -61.53
C ILE A 457 7.87 8.59 -60.96
N SER A 458 7.02 7.85 -61.65
CA SER A 458 5.62 7.62 -61.22
C SER A 458 5.52 6.53 -60.14
N LEU A 459 6.53 5.66 -59.96
CA LEU A 459 6.50 4.53 -59.04
C LEU A 459 7.91 4.11 -58.61
N ARG A 460 8.07 3.83 -57.33
CA ARG A 460 9.28 3.23 -56.71
C ARG A 460 8.97 1.86 -56.17
N VAL A 461 9.97 1.00 -56.15
CA VAL A 461 9.84 -0.37 -55.56
C VAL A 461 10.71 -0.47 -54.35
N TYR A 462 10.11 -0.89 -53.24
CA TYR A 462 10.80 -1.18 -51.96
C TYR A 462 10.66 -2.64 -51.60
N TYR A 463 11.74 -3.29 -51.18
CA TYR A 463 11.75 -4.66 -50.71
C TYR A 463 11.72 -4.67 -49.18
N ALA A 464 10.52 -4.76 -48.64
CA ALA A 464 10.30 -4.76 -47.19
C ALA A 464 10.56 -6.16 -46.60
N GLN A 465 11.08 -6.16 -45.37
CA GLN A 465 11.29 -7.39 -44.59
C GLN A 465 10.10 -7.67 -43.70
N ALA A 466 10.01 -8.92 -43.22
CA ALA A 466 9.05 -9.26 -42.18
C ALA A 466 9.37 -8.49 -40.88
N GLY A 467 8.34 -7.95 -40.24
CA GLY A 467 8.48 -7.13 -39.00
C GLY A 467 8.61 -5.63 -39.25
N GLU A 468 8.85 -5.16 -40.49
CA GLU A 468 8.87 -3.72 -40.77
C GLU A 468 7.47 -3.10 -40.63
N GLN A 469 7.41 -1.92 -40.02
CA GLN A 469 6.17 -1.15 -39.87
C GLN A 469 5.88 -0.32 -41.11
N LEU A 470 4.66 -0.41 -41.60
CA LEU A 470 4.25 0.30 -42.82
C LEU A 470 4.35 1.81 -42.65
N PHE A 471 4.05 2.34 -41.45
CA PHE A 471 4.17 3.74 -41.12
C PHE A 471 5.60 4.28 -41.25
N GLU A 472 6.61 3.49 -40.86
CA GLU A 472 8.02 3.87 -40.97
C GLU A 472 8.52 3.83 -42.43
N ILE A 473 8.01 2.85 -43.20
CA ILE A 473 8.29 2.79 -44.64
C ILE A 473 7.66 4.03 -45.33
N ALA A 474 6.41 4.33 -45.01
CA ALA A 474 5.70 5.50 -45.56
C ALA A 474 6.43 6.82 -45.21
N ARG A 475 6.91 6.97 -43.98
CA ARG A 475 7.74 8.10 -43.52
C ARG A 475 8.99 8.26 -44.37
N ARG A 476 9.75 7.16 -44.55
CA ARG A 476 11.01 7.14 -45.32
C ARG A 476 10.85 7.72 -46.72
N PHE A 477 9.68 7.49 -47.31
CA PHE A 477 9.37 7.97 -48.67
C PHE A 477 8.47 9.18 -48.72
N SER A 478 8.10 9.76 -47.56
CA SER A 478 7.19 10.91 -47.44
C SER A 478 5.85 10.70 -48.12
N VAL A 479 5.30 9.48 -48.05
CA VAL A 479 4.02 9.08 -48.66
C VAL A 479 3.04 8.71 -47.54
N SER A 480 1.74 8.96 -47.77
CA SER A 480 0.78 8.57 -46.73
C SER A 480 0.66 7.05 -46.58
N PRO A 481 0.51 6.52 -45.35
CA PRO A 481 0.27 5.10 -45.12
C PRO A 481 -0.95 4.57 -45.91
N GLY A 482 -2.00 5.39 -46.02
CA GLY A 482 -3.20 5.06 -46.81
C GLY A 482 -2.91 4.86 -48.31
N GLN A 483 -2.07 5.72 -48.90
CA GLN A 483 -1.62 5.54 -50.29
C GLN A 483 -0.76 4.30 -50.46
N MET A 484 0.08 3.98 -49.49
CA MET A 484 0.88 2.74 -49.47
C MET A 484 -0.01 1.49 -49.41
N LEU A 485 -1.05 1.50 -48.57
CA LEU A 485 -2.01 0.40 -48.46
C LEU A 485 -2.73 0.20 -49.80
N ALA A 486 -3.27 1.27 -50.37
CA ALA A 486 -4.02 1.21 -51.63
C ALA A 486 -3.16 0.74 -52.82
N ALA A 487 -1.92 1.26 -52.94
CA ALA A 487 -1.01 0.85 -54.03
C ALA A 487 -0.55 -0.60 -53.99
N ASN A 488 -0.71 -1.30 -52.84
CA ASN A 488 -0.23 -2.63 -52.64
C ASN A 488 -1.32 -3.66 -52.30
N ASP A 489 -2.59 -3.28 -52.45
CA ASP A 489 -3.74 -4.13 -52.11
C ASP A 489 -3.61 -4.75 -50.69
N LEU A 490 -3.12 -3.94 -49.72
CA LEU A 490 -3.02 -4.34 -48.34
C LEU A 490 -4.33 -4.05 -47.58
N PRO A 491 -4.76 -4.93 -46.67
CA PRO A 491 -5.94 -4.66 -45.86
C PRO A 491 -5.80 -3.37 -45.05
N GLU A 492 -6.90 -2.66 -44.88
CA GLU A 492 -6.96 -1.53 -43.94
C GLU A 492 -6.53 -1.97 -42.52
N GLY A 493 -5.73 -1.16 -41.85
CA GLY A 493 -5.19 -1.50 -40.53
C GLY A 493 -3.94 -2.37 -40.53
N THR A 494 -3.36 -2.68 -41.71
CA THR A 494 -2.04 -3.34 -41.75
C THR A 494 -0.97 -2.41 -41.18
N GLU A 495 -0.52 -2.68 -39.97
CA GLU A 495 0.54 -1.90 -39.30
C GLU A 495 1.94 -2.48 -39.55
N THR A 496 2.05 -3.80 -39.50
CA THR A 496 3.33 -4.53 -39.59
C THR A 496 3.25 -5.60 -40.68
N LEU A 497 4.30 -5.73 -41.48
CA LEU A 497 4.40 -6.77 -42.50
C LEU A 497 4.77 -8.11 -41.86
N THR A 498 3.95 -9.11 -42.12
CA THR A 498 4.16 -10.47 -41.54
C THR A 498 5.15 -11.31 -42.36
N ALA A 499 5.44 -10.92 -43.57
CA ALA A 499 6.36 -11.63 -44.48
C ALA A 499 7.12 -10.62 -45.38
N PRO A 500 8.33 -10.99 -45.86
CA PRO A 500 9.04 -10.18 -46.83
C PRO A 500 8.17 -9.94 -48.08
N ARG A 501 8.08 -8.72 -48.52
CA ARG A 501 7.21 -8.33 -49.65
C ARG A 501 7.80 -7.18 -50.45
N ARG A 502 7.58 -7.22 -51.74
CA ARG A 502 7.82 -6.11 -52.62
C ARG A 502 6.66 -5.12 -52.51
N LEU A 503 6.96 -3.91 -52.14
CA LEU A 503 6.00 -2.81 -52.04
C LEU A 503 6.20 -1.82 -53.18
N LEU A 504 5.09 -1.37 -53.74
CA LEU A 504 5.02 -0.26 -54.66
C LEU A 504 4.87 1.01 -53.85
N VAL A 505 5.81 1.95 -54.00
CA VAL A 505 5.78 3.23 -53.30
C VAL A 505 5.31 4.26 -54.32
N PRO A 506 4.11 4.88 -54.15
CA PRO A 506 3.61 5.88 -55.04
C PRO A 506 4.58 7.04 -55.19
N GLY A 507 4.73 7.63 -56.38
CA GLY A 507 5.38 8.90 -56.56
C GLY A 507 4.55 9.98 -55.86
N GLY A 508 5.17 10.75 -54.96
CA GLY A 508 4.49 11.83 -54.21
C GLY A 508 4.13 13.03 -55.10
#